data_0a347f20f0af27e79cc151d328875260
#
_entry.id   0a347f20f0af27e79cc151d328875260
#
_cell.length_a   1.000
_cell.length_b   1.000
_cell.length_c   1.000
_cell.angle_alpha   90.00
_cell.angle_beta   90.00
_cell.angle_gamma   90.00
#
_symmetry.space_group_name_H-M   'P 1'
#
loop_
_entity.id
_entity.type
_entity.pdbx_description
1 polymer ?
#
loop_
_entity_poly.entity_id
_entity_poly.type
_entity_poly.pdbx_seq_one_letter_code
_entity_poly.pdbx_strand_id
1 'polypeptide(L)'
;MFNFWTNTCNAMSPATPNPVRTTTITVSVDDIIHHQKFLLAVNQELPGHGKTISKASVWRYQHCWLPLVARHGNQASLIPPLDVAWIWHVHRLAPLLYAEYCNKNFGKVLNAHTPFLAQNMHTLSVPNAEKTQRLWEQHN
;
A
#
# COMPACT_ATOMS: atom_id res chain seq x y z
N MET A 1 63.59 31.48 16.89
CA MET A 1 63.23 30.08 17.19
C MET A 1 61.88 29.81 16.55
N PHE A 2 61.90 29.10 15.42
CA PHE A 2 60.70 28.81 14.63
C PHE A 2 60.23 27.40 14.97
N ASN A 3 59.03 27.27 15.52
CA ASN A 3 58.37 25.99 15.76
C ASN A 3 57.62 25.56 14.51
N PHE A 4 58.04 24.47 13.93
CA PHE A 4 57.39 23.77 12.82
C PHE A 4 56.11 23.12 13.29
N TRP A 5 55.00 23.45 12.64
CA TRP A 5 53.76 22.73 12.69
C TRP A 5 53.86 21.47 11.86
N THR A 6 53.91 20.31 12.51
CA THR A 6 53.75 19.02 11.83
C THR A 6 52.25 18.75 11.68
N ASN A 7 51.73 19.01 10.48
CA ASN A 7 50.39 18.53 10.06
C ASN A 7 50.48 17.02 9.84
N THR A 8 49.98 16.26 10.79
CA THR A 8 49.65 14.85 10.60
C THR A 8 48.30 14.78 9.86
N CYS A 9 48.37 14.61 8.53
CA CYS A 9 47.19 14.22 7.75
C CYS A 9 46.80 12.80 8.15
N ASN A 10 45.75 12.64 8.95
CA ASN A 10 45.10 11.36 9.12
C ASN A 10 44.49 10.96 7.78
N ALA A 11 45.10 9.96 7.15
CA ALA A 11 44.54 9.30 5.96
C ALA A 11 43.21 8.70 6.35
N MET A 12 42.10 9.29 5.89
CA MET A 12 40.78 8.68 5.94
C MET A 12 40.86 7.36 5.16
N SER A 13 40.69 6.25 5.87
CA SER A 13 40.46 4.95 5.23
C SER A 13 39.31 5.06 4.22
N PRO A 14 39.46 4.51 3.00
CA PRO A 14 38.39 4.51 2.04
C PRO A 14 37.20 3.75 2.64
N ALA A 15 36.06 4.43 2.71
CA ALA A 15 34.80 3.82 3.14
C ALA A 15 34.53 2.61 2.22
N THR A 16 34.42 1.42 2.78
CA THR A 16 33.99 0.24 2.04
C THR A 16 32.63 0.52 1.43
N PRO A 17 32.46 0.31 0.11
CA PRO A 17 31.17 0.53 -0.52
C PRO A 17 30.14 -0.39 0.13
N ASN A 18 29.05 0.18 0.62
CA ASN A 18 27.91 -0.60 1.13
C ASN A 18 27.48 -1.61 0.06
N PRO A 19 27.26 -2.88 0.43
CA PRO A 19 26.81 -3.87 -0.53
C PRO A 19 25.50 -3.40 -1.16
N VAL A 20 25.46 -3.31 -2.48
CA VAL A 20 24.27 -2.96 -3.25
C VAL A 20 23.24 -4.04 -2.95
N ARG A 21 22.20 -3.68 -2.20
CA ARG A 21 21.04 -4.57 -1.99
C ARG A 21 20.29 -4.68 -3.31
N THR A 22 20.48 -5.79 -4.00
CA THR A 22 19.69 -6.12 -5.18
C THR A 22 18.29 -6.55 -4.72
N THR A 23 17.28 -5.72 -5.00
CA THR A 23 15.88 -6.10 -4.77
C THR A 23 15.32 -6.59 -6.09
N THR A 24 14.93 -7.86 -6.14
CA THR A 24 14.23 -8.42 -7.30
C THR A 24 12.76 -8.08 -7.18
N ILE A 25 12.22 -7.35 -8.16
CA ILE A 25 10.78 -7.10 -8.28
C ILE A 25 10.24 -8.14 -9.25
N THR A 26 9.34 -9.01 -8.75
CA THR A 26 8.68 -10.01 -9.58
C THR A 26 7.23 -9.58 -9.81
N VAL A 27 6.87 -9.34 -11.07
CA VAL A 27 5.50 -9.06 -11.52
C VAL A 27 5.13 -10.14 -12.53
N SER A 28 4.04 -10.85 -12.28
CA SER A 28 3.53 -11.86 -13.21
C SER A 28 2.63 -11.22 -14.29
N VAL A 29 2.41 -11.93 -15.38
CA VAL A 29 1.44 -11.51 -16.42
C VAL A 29 0.03 -11.44 -15.82
N ASP A 30 -0.31 -12.36 -14.93
CA ASP A 30 -1.60 -12.37 -14.25
C ASP A 30 -1.81 -11.12 -13.39
N ASP A 31 -0.76 -10.65 -12.68
CA ASP A 31 -0.83 -9.39 -11.92
C ASP A 31 -1.16 -8.20 -12.82
N ILE A 32 -0.58 -8.15 -14.01
CA ILE A 32 -0.83 -7.08 -15.00
C ILE A 32 -2.28 -7.16 -15.48
N ILE A 33 -2.78 -8.35 -15.85
CA ILE A 33 -4.15 -8.57 -16.29
C ILE A 33 -5.16 -8.17 -15.19
N HIS A 34 -4.90 -8.56 -13.95
CA HIS A 34 -5.75 -8.21 -12.82
C HIS A 34 -5.76 -6.71 -12.56
N HIS A 35 -4.60 -6.07 -12.67
CA HIS A 35 -4.51 -4.61 -12.54
C HIS A 35 -5.29 -3.89 -13.65
N GLN A 36 -5.21 -4.35 -14.90
CA GLN A 36 -6.01 -3.79 -16.00
C GLN A 36 -7.53 -3.93 -15.75
N LYS A 37 -7.97 -5.10 -15.27
CA LYS A 37 -9.38 -5.32 -14.91
C LYS A 37 -9.84 -4.39 -13.79
N PHE A 38 -9.00 -4.18 -12.78
CA PHE A 38 -9.27 -3.23 -11.71
C PHE A 38 -9.44 -1.80 -12.25
N LEU A 39 -8.51 -1.33 -13.10
CA LEU A 39 -8.59 0.00 -13.69
C LEU A 39 -9.83 0.14 -14.60
N LEU A 40 -10.21 -0.91 -15.33
CA LEU A 40 -11.41 -0.93 -16.13
C LEU A 40 -12.67 -0.79 -15.27
N ALA A 41 -12.77 -1.53 -14.16
CA ALA A 41 -13.88 -1.42 -13.24
C ALA A 41 -13.98 -0.01 -12.63
N VAL A 42 -12.87 0.59 -12.22
CA VAL A 42 -12.83 1.98 -11.74
C VAL A 42 -13.36 2.94 -12.81
N ASN A 43 -12.94 2.76 -14.06
CA ASN A 43 -13.38 3.61 -15.17
C ASN A 43 -14.87 3.45 -15.48
N GLN A 44 -15.43 2.27 -15.33
CA GLN A 44 -16.82 1.97 -15.68
C GLN A 44 -17.81 2.26 -14.53
N GLU A 45 -17.44 1.97 -13.30
CA GLU A 45 -18.37 1.93 -12.18
C GLU A 45 -18.26 3.16 -11.25
N LEU A 46 -17.10 3.84 -11.24
CA LEU A 46 -16.95 5.01 -10.38
C LEU A 46 -17.32 6.32 -11.07
N PRO A 47 -17.99 7.26 -10.37
CA PRO A 47 -18.31 8.57 -10.89
C PRO A 47 -17.07 9.30 -11.45
N GLY A 48 -17.23 9.94 -12.62
CA GLY A 48 -16.13 10.66 -13.25
C GLY A 48 -14.92 9.78 -13.56
N HIS A 49 -15.14 8.46 -13.81
CA HIS A 49 -14.06 7.51 -14.11
C HIS A 49 -12.97 7.47 -13.02
N GLY A 50 -13.39 7.50 -11.75
CA GLY A 50 -12.49 7.53 -10.61
C GLY A 50 -11.86 8.90 -10.30
N LYS A 51 -12.17 9.95 -11.08
CA LYS A 51 -11.68 11.31 -10.81
C LYS A 51 -12.42 12.00 -9.69
N THR A 52 -13.69 11.61 -9.45
CA THR A 52 -14.53 12.17 -8.40
C THR A 52 -14.62 11.21 -7.23
N ILE A 53 -14.03 11.57 -6.11
CA ILE A 53 -14.05 10.78 -4.87
C ILE A 53 -14.93 11.50 -3.85
N SER A 54 -15.90 10.78 -3.27
CA SER A 54 -16.76 11.34 -2.25
C SER A 54 -16.06 11.46 -0.90
N LYS A 55 -16.45 12.45 -0.10
CA LYS A 55 -15.96 12.56 1.29
C LYS A 55 -16.30 11.32 2.12
N ALA A 56 -17.46 10.71 1.86
CA ALA A 56 -17.87 9.48 2.53
C ALA A 56 -16.94 8.29 2.19
N SER A 57 -16.48 8.17 0.94
CA SER A 57 -15.52 7.14 0.54
C SER A 57 -14.16 7.33 1.23
N VAL A 58 -13.69 8.57 1.34
CA VAL A 58 -12.44 8.89 2.07
C VAL A 58 -12.59 8.56 3.56
N TRP A 59 -13.73 8.92 4.16
CA TRP A 59 -14.00 8.61 5.54
C TRP A 59 -14.00 7.09 5.80
N ARG A 60 -14.70 6.29 4.96
CA ARG A 60 -14.68 4.83 5.04
C ARG A 60 -13.29 4.24 4.88
N TYR A 61 -12.50 4.80 3.97
CA TYR A 61 -11.11 4.39 3.77
C TYR A 61 -10.29 4.58 5.07
N GLN A 62 -10.36 5.76 5.67
CA GLN A 62 -9.52 6.13 6.81
C GLN A 62 -9.99 5.47 8.13
N HIS A 63 -11.31 5.44 8.36
CA HIS A 63 -11.87 5.07 9.65
C HIS A 63 -12.37 3.62 9.72
N CYS A 64 -12.68 3.00 8.58
CA CYS A 64 -13.14 1.61 8.56
C CYS A 64 -12.08 0.70 7.94
N TRP A 65 -11.64 0.99 6.72
CA TRP A 65 -10.79 0.08 5.96
C TRP A 65 -9.38 -0.07 6.54
N LEU A 66 -8.65 1.03 6.74
CA LEU A 66 -7.28 0.95 7.23
C LEU A 66 -7.18 0.34 8.65
N PRO A 67 -8.05 0.66 9.62
CA PRO A 67 -8.08 -0.03 10.90
C PRO A 67 -8.38 -1.53 10.78
N LEU A 68 -9.28 -1.92 9.87
CA LEU A 68 -9.60 -3.32 9.61
C LEU A 68 -8.38 -4.07 9.07
N VAL A 69 -7.68 -3.48 8.08
CA VAL A 69 -6.43 -4.03 7.53
C VAL A 69 -5.34 -4.10 8.60
N ALA A 70 -5.22 -3.11 9.45
CA ALA A 70 -4.22 -3.09 10.51
C ALA A 70 -4.39 -4.26 11.49
N ARG A 71 -5.64 -4.64 11.78
CA ARG A 71 -5.99 -5.75 12.70
C ARG A 71 -5.95 -7.12 12.03
N HIS A 72 -6.44 -7.24 10.80
CA HIS A 72 -6.76 -8.54 10.17
C HIS A 72 -6.01 -8.78 8.85
N GLY A 73 -5.31 -7.80 8.31
CA GLY A 73 -4.74 -7.85 6.96
C GLY A 73 -3.75 -8.99 6.69
N ASN A 74 -3.12 -9.52 7.72
CA ASN A 74 -2.18 -10.65 7.58
C ASN A 74 -2.87 -12.02 7.65
N GLN A 75 -4.13 -12.07 8.07
CA GLN A 75 -4.83 -13.33 8.36
C GLN A 75 -6.06 -13.54 7.46
N ALA A 76 -6.50 -12.53 6.75
CA ALA A 76 -7.70 -12.58 5.96
C ALA A 76 -7.49 -11.95 4.59
N SER A 77 -8.03 -12.62 3.56
CA SER A 77 -8.20 -12.01 2.23
C SER A 77 -9.36 -11.02 2.30
N LEU A 78 -9.07 -9.79 2.74
CA LEU A 78 -10.06 -8.73 2.84
C LEU A 78 -10.29 -8.09 1.47
N ILE A 79 -11.55 -7.79 1.16
CA ILE A 79 -11.97 -7.21 -0.12
C ILE A 79 -12.62 -5.86 0.16
N PRO A 80 -11.98 -4.74 -0.22
CA PRO A 80 -12.59 -3.43 -0.07
C PRO A 80 -13.69 -3.18 -1.11
N PRO A 81 -14.67 -2.31 -0.81
CA PRO A 81 -15.51 -1.71 -1.85
C PRO A 81 -14.64 -1.00 -2.91
N LEU A 82 -15.14 -0.91 -4.14
CA LEU A 82 -14.35 -0.42 -5.28
C LEU A 82 -13.82 1.01 -5.07
N ASP A 83 -14.62 1.88 -4.51
CA ASP A 83 -14.24 3.26 -4.21
C ASP A 83 -13.15 3.35 -3.14
N VAL A 84 -13.20 2.50 -2.13
CA VAL A 84 -12.18 2.37 -1.08
C VAL A 84 -10.90 1.74 -1.66
N ALA A 85 -11.04 0.71 -2.51
CA ALA A 85 -9.94 0.08 -3.22
C ALA A 85 -9.18 1.09 -4.08
N TRP A 86 -9.92 1.96 -4.79
CA TRP A 86 -9.35 3.02 -5.62
C TRP A 86 -8.57 4.05 -4.81
N ILE A 87 -9.14 4.54 -3.70
CA ILE A 87 -8.45 5.47 -2.80
C ILE A 87 -7.16 4.84 -2.26
N TRP A 88 -7.23 3.59 -1.85
CA TRP A 88 -6.05 2.87 -1.35
C TRP A 88 -4.98 2.69 -2.42
N HIS A 89 -5.38 2.34 -3.63
CA HIS A 89 -4.47 2.25 -4.77
C HIS A 89 -3.74 3.58 -5.00
N VAL A 90 -4.49 4.69 -5.11
CA VAL A 90 -3.92 6.03 -5.32
C VAL A 90 -2.98 6.43 -4.18
N HIS A 91 -3.36 6.18 -2.92
CA HIS A 91 -2.50 6.47 -1.77
C HIS A 91 -1.17 5.70 -1.82
N ARG A 92 -1.19 4.46 -2.27
CA ARG A 92 0.03 3.62 -2.42
C ARG A 92 0.92 4.03 -3.60
N LEU A 93 0.41 4.79 -4.57
CA LEU A 93 1.24 5.38 -5.63
C LEU A 93 2.16 6.50 -5.11
N ALA A 94 1.94 7.00 -3.89
CA ALA A 94 2.83 7.89 -3.16
C ALA A 94 3.47 7.13 -1.96
N PRO A 95 4.44 6.22 -2.20
CA PRO A 95 4.85 5.22 -1.21
C PRO A 95 5.45 5.83 0.06
N LEU A 96 6.16 6.95 -0.04
CA LEU A 96 6.73 7.63 1.14
C LEU A 96 5.64 8.23 2.02
N LEU A 97 4.67 8.93 1.41
CA LEU A 97 3.53 9.50 2.14
C LEU A 97 2.64 8.42 2.74
N TYR A 98 2.44 7.32 2.00
CA TYR A 98 1.70 6.15 2.51
C TYR A 98 2.39 5.53 3.72
N ALA A 99 3.70 5.32 3.65
CA ALA A 99 4.49 4.76 4.75
C ALA A 99 4.46 5.67 5.99
N GLU A 100 4.63 6.98 5.80
CA GLU A 100 4.55 7.97 6.88
C GLU A 100 3.18 7.96 7.55
N TYR A 101 2.11 8.01 6.77
CA TYR A 101 0.74 7.92 7.25
C TYR A 101 0.49 6.63 8.06
N CYS A 102 0.89 5.48 7.52
CA CYS A 102 0.71 4.20 8.19
C CYS A 102 1.50 4.10 9.50
N ASN A 103 2.76 4.52 9.49
CA ASN A 103 3.59 4.49 10.69
C ASN A 103 3.03 5.40 11.78
N LYS A 104 2.57 6.59 11.42
CA LYS A 104 1.97 7.55 12.36
C LYS A 104 0.68 7.01 13.00
N ASN A 105 -0.19 6.37 12.22
CA ASN A 105 -1.52 5.96 12.69
C ASN A 105 -1.59 4.51 13.21
N PHE A 106 -0.71 3.63 12.72
CA PHE A 106 -0.77 2.19 13.01
C PHE A 106 0.56 1.59 13.49
N GLY A 107 1.63 2.40 13.55
CA GLY A 107 2.96 1.95 13.99
C GLY A 107 3.68 1.01 13.00
N LYS A 108 3.10 0.76 11.84
CA LYS A 108 3.65 -0.13 10.79
C LYS A 108 3.07 0.21 9.43
N VAL A 109 3.82 -0.08 8.36
CA VAL A 109 3.28 0.01 6.99
C VAL A 109 2.28 -1.14 6.76
N LEU A 110 1.08 -0.79 6.32
CA LEU A 110 0.03 -1.77 6.00
C LEU A 110 0.26 -2.31 4.59
N ASN A 111 0.68 -3.55 4.49
CA ASN A 111 0.95 -4.23 3.23
C ASN A 111 0.15 -5.54 3.12
N ALA A 112 -1.16 -5.44 3.29
CA ALA A 112 -2.01 -6.61 3.12
C ALA A 112 -2.11 -6.96 1.63
N HIS A 113 -2.06 -8.25 1.36
CA HIS A 113 -2.35 -8.78 0.03
C HIS A 113 -3.84 -8.56 -0.27
N THR A 114 -4.13 -7.88 -1.37
CA THR A 114 -5.50 -7.59 -1.77
C THR A 114 -5.90 -8.47 -2.94
N PRO A 115 -6.98 -9.23 -2.81
CA PRO A 115 -7.40 -10.18 -3.84
C PRO A 115 -7.89 -9.52 -5.14
N PHE A 116 -8.08 -8.20 -5.21
CA PHE A 116 -8.37 -7.55 -6.49
C PHE A 116 -7.16 -7.54 -7.46
N LEU A 117 -5.97 -7.89 -6.98
CA LEU A 117 -4.85 -8.24 -7.84
C LEU A 117 -4.91 -9.69 -8.30
N ALA A 118 -5.63 -10.55 -7.60
CA ALA A 118 -5.59 -11.99 -7.81
C ALA A 118 -6.84 -12.61 -8.45
N GLN A 119 -8.02 -11.97 -8.41
CA GLN A 119 -9.27 -12.59 -8.89
C GLN A 119 -10.24 -11.56 -9.46
N ASN A 120 -11.04 -12.02 -10.44
CA ASN A 120 -12.10 -11.23 -11.08
C ASN A 120 -12.98 -10.52 -10.05
N MET A 121 -13.12 -9.20 -10.15
CA MET A 121 -14.01 -8.43 -9.27
C MET A 121 -15.48 -8.90 -9.37
N HIS A 122 -15.88 -9.51 -10.50
CA HIS A 122 -17.21 -10.14 -10.67
C HIS A 122 -17.29 -11.57 -10.10
N THR A 123 -16.17 -12.21 -9.79
CA THR A 123 -16.10 -13.54 -9.17
C THR A 123 -15.41 -13.49 -7.82
N LEU A 124 -15.69 -12.45 -7.03
CA LEU A 124 -15.32 -12.44 -5.63
C LEU A 124 -15.96 -13.68 -5.01
N SER A 125 -15.13 -14.59 -4.52
CA SER A 125 -15.69 -15.74 -3.81
C SER A 125 -16.59 -15.19 -2.72
N VAL A 126 -17.87 -15.46 -2.84
CA VAL A 126 -18.92 -15.02 -1.91
C VAL A 126 -18.48 -15.10 -0.45
N PRO A 127 -17.76 -16.17 0.00
CA PRO A 127 -17.25 -16.27 1.36
C PRO A 127 -16.32 -15.13 1.83
N ASN A 128 -15.47 -14.60 0.95
CA ASN A 128 -14.51 -13.54 1.33
C ASN A 128 -15.18 -12.16 1.40
N ALA A 129 -16.15 -11.90 0.52
CA ALA A 129 -16.97 -10.69 0.57
C ALA A 129 -17.81 -10.66 1.84
N GLU A 130 -18.52 -11.75 2.17
CA GLU A 130 -19.30 -11.89 3.40
C GLU A 130 -18.45 -11.79 4.66
N LYS A 131 -17.24 -12.37 4.65
CA LYS A 131 -16.31 -12.25 5.78
C LYS A 131 -15.86 -10.81 5.98
N THR A 132 -15.53 -10.12 4.92
CA THR A 132 -15.15 -8.70 4.98
C THR A 132 -16.30 -7.86 5.48
N GLN A 133 -17.54 -8.10 4.99
CA GLN A 133 -18.73 -7.40 5.42
C GLN A 133 -19.00 -7.61 6.92
N ARG A 134 -18.95 -8.84 7.41
CA ARG A 134 -19.12 -9.14 8.86
C ARG A 134 -18.09 -8.42 9.73
N LEU A 135 -16.82 -8.45 9.31
CA LEU A 135 -15.76 -7.74 10.04
C LEU A 135 -15.95 -6.21 9.98
N TRP A 136 -16.47 -5.71 8.85
CA TRP A 136 -16.79 -4.30 8.67
C TRP A 136 -17.93 -3.85 9.60
N GLU A 137 -18.99 -4.64 9.70
CA GLU A 137 -20.13 -4.39 10.58
C GLU A 137 -19.78 -4.48 12.07
N GLN A 138 -18.84 -5.33 12.45
CA GLN A 138 -18.36 -5.44 13.84
C GLN A 138 -17.50 -4.26 14.30
N HIS A 139 -17.00 -3.43 13.38
CA HIS A 139 -16.10 -2.33 13.66
C HIS A 139 -16.69 -0.93 13.44
N ASN A 140 -17.96 -0.85 13.01
CA ASN A 140 -18.75 0.36 12.91
C ASN A 140 -19.85 0.37 13.95
#